data_1ef168efc470db139d7c58106716bbc3
#
_entry.id   1ef168efc470db139d7c58106716bbc3
#
_cell.length_a   1.000
_cell.length_b   1.000
_cell.length_c   1.000
_cell.angle_alpha   90.00
_cell.angle_beta   90.00
_cell.angle_gamma   90.00
#
_symmetry.space_group_name_H-M   'P 1'
#
loop_
_entity.id
_entity.type
_entity.pdbx_description
1 polymer ?
#
loop_
_entity_poly.entity_id
_entity_poly.type
_entity_poly.pdbx_seq_one_letter_code
_entity_poly.pdbx_strand_id
1 'polypeptide(L)'
;MSFLELAKKRYSVRNYKDRPVEKEKILQVLEAARNAPSACNYQPWHFIVIADDEEIKNKVAETYPRNWFRKAPVVIAACGDHSLSWKRADGKDHCDVDIAIAVDHMTLAAAELGLGTCWVCAFDAEKCHKVLN
;
A
#
# COMPACT_ATOMS: atom_id res chain seq x y z
N MET A 1 -18.43 -1.05 -14.89
CA MET A 1 -17.99 -2.27 -14.16
C MET A 1 -18.60 -2.25 -12.78
N SER A 2 -19.28 -3.33 -12.39
CA SER A 2 -19.82 -3.43 -11.03
C SER A 2 -18.69 -3.68 -10.01
N PHE A 3 -18.96 -3.42 -8.74
CA PHE A 3 -18.00 -3.72 -7.67
C PHE A 3 -17.62 -5.21 -7.65
N LEU A 4 -18.59 -6.10 -7.88
CA LEU A 4 -18.31 -7.53 -7.90
C LEU A 4 -17.37 -7.92 -9.06
N GLU A 5 -17.56 -7.31 -10.22
CA GLU A 5 -16.66 -7.51 -11.37
C GLU A 5 -15.25 -7.00 -11.08
N LEU A 6 -15.15 -5.83 -10.45
CA LEU A 6 -13.87 -5.26 -10.03
C LEU A 6 -13.16 -6.17 -9.01
N ALA A 7 -13.88 -6.65 -8.00
CA ALA A 7 -13.33 -7.56 -7.00
C ALA A 7 -12.82 -8.87 -7.60
N LYS A 8 -13.52 -9.39 -8.62
CA LYS A 8 -13.06 -10.57 -9.37
C LYS A 8 -11.85 -10.30 -10.26
N LYS A 9 -11.76 -9.09 -10.82
CA LYS A 9 -10.68 -8.69 -11.72
C LYS A 9 -9.36 -8.46 -10.99
N ARG A 10 -9.41 -7.93 -9.77
CA ARG A 10 -8.22 -7.68 -8.97
C ARG A 10 -7.52 -9.01 -8.62
N TYR A 11 -6.22 -9.08 -8.83
CA TYR A 11 -5.38 -10.20 -8.38
C TYR A 11 -3.98 -9.71 -8.03
N SER A 12 -3.21 -10.52 -7.33
CA SER A 12 -1.83 -10.18 -6.96
C SER A 12 -0.90 -10.34 -8.17
N VAL A 13 -0.45 -9.21 -8.70
CA VAL A 13 0.44 -9.14 -9.86
C VAL A 13 1.89 -9.21 -9.41
N ARG A 14 2.67 -10.10 -10.01
CA ARG A 14 4.11 -10.27 -9.71
C ARG A 14 4.98 -10.19 -10.97
N ASN A 15 4.56 -9.34 -11.89
CA ASN A 15 5.33 -9.00 -13.08
C ASN A 15 4.83 -7.64 -13.60
N TYR A 16 5.69 -6.66 -13.70
CA TYR A 16 5.32 -5.28 -14.02
C TYR A 16 5.99 -4.80 -15.30
N LYS A 17 5.31 -3.92 -16.01
CA LYS A 17 5.88 -3.23 -17.17
C LYS A 17 6.92 -2.21 -16.70
N ASP A 18 7.99 -2.07 -17.48
CA ASP A 18 9.03 -1.08 -17.24
C ASP A 18 8.57 0.28 -17.82
N ARG A 19 7.65 0.91 -17.11
CA ARG A 19 7.19 2.26 -17.41
C ARG A 19 6.64 2.94 -16.16
N PRO A 20 6.79 4.26 -16.04
CA PRO A 20 6.25 4.99 -14.89
C PRO A 20 4.72 4.93 -14.85
N VAL A 21 4.18 5.08 -13.65
CA VAL A 21 2.74 5.23 -13.42
C VAL A 21 2.41 6.72 -13.40
N GLU A 22 1.34 7.08 -14.09
CA GLU A 22 0.86 8.47 -14.15
C GLU A 22 0.53 8.99 -12.73
N LYS A 23 1.01 10.16 -12.41
CA LYS A 23 0.83 10.78 -11.07
C LYS A 23 -0.64 10.85 -10.68
N GLU A 24 -1.52 11.15 -11.63
CA GLU A 24 -2.96 11.25 -11.40
C GLU A 24 -3.56 9.93 -10.93
N LYS A 25 -3.07 8.81 -11.45
CA LYS A 25 -3.51 7.47 -11.01
C LYS A 25 -3.04 7.18 -9.59
N ILE A 26 -1.80 7.53 -9.26
CA ILE A 26 -1.27 7.38 -7.90
C ILE A 26 -2.12 8.18 -6.91
N LEU A 27 -2.46 9.43 -7.25
CA LEU A 27 -3.31 10.27 -6.41
C LEU A 27 -4.70 9.69 -6.22
N GLN A 28 -5.31 9.10 -7.24
CA GLN A 28 -6.61 8.44 -7.12
C GLN A 28 -6.55 7.20 -6.22
N VAL A 29 -5.47 6.42 -6.30
CA VAL A 29 -5.25 5.28 -5.41
C VAL A 29 -5.13 5.73 -3.96
N LEU A 30 -4.38 6.80 -3.70
CA LEU A 30 -4.25 7.37 -2.35
C LEU A 30 -5.58 7.95 -1.85
N GLU A 31 -6.36 8.57 -2.72
CA GLU A 31 -7.69 9.08 -2.37
C GLU A 31 -8.65 7.96 -1.98
N ALA A 32 -8.58 6.81 -2.64
CA ALA A 32 -9.35 5.64 -2.25
C ALA A 32 -8.97 5.15 -0.84
N ALA A 33 -7.68 5.14 -0.51
CA ALA A 33 -7.21 4.81 0.83
C ALA A 33 -7.73 5.80 1.86
N ARG A 34 -7.67 7.09 1.56
CA ARG A 34 -8.12 8.16 2.46
C ARG A 34 -9.61 8.06 2.78
N ASN A 35 -10.41 7.54 1.87
CA ASN A 35 -11.85 7.36 2.04
C ASN A 35 -12.23 6.02 2.70
N ALA A 36 -11.27 5.18 3.03
CA ALA A 36 -11.55 3.93 3.71
C ALA A 36 -12.06 4.18 5.14
N PRO A 37 -12.97 3.32 5.66
CA PRO A 37 -13.37 3.42 7.05
C PRO A 37 -12.23 3.03 7.99
N SER A 38 -12.25 3.60 9.18
CA SER A 38 -11.36 3.22 10.28
C SER A 38 -12.12 3.26 11.60
N ALA A 39 -11.65 2.55 12.60
CA ALA A 39 -12.26 2.53 13.91
C ALA A 39 -12.29 3.94 14.52
N CYS A 40 -13.46 4.42 14.91
CA CYS A 40 -13.72 5.79 15.39
C CYS A 40 -13.26 6.89 14.41
N ASN A 41 -13.07 6.55 13.15
CA ASN A 41 -12.54 7.44 12.12
C ASN A 41 -11.20 8.09 12.52
N TYR A 42 -10.37 7.35 13.25
CA TYR A 42 -9.06 7.88 13.69
C TYR A 42 -8.03 7.96 12.58
N GLN A 43 -8.18 7.17 11.52
CA GLN A 43 -7.34 7.25 10.32
C GLN A 43 -5.83 7.18 10.66
N PRO A 44 -5.36 6.10 11.34
CA PRO A 44 -4.00 6.01 11.86
C PRO A 44 -2.96 5.65 10.79
N TRP A 45 -3.25 5.88 9.53
CA TRP A 45 -2.39 5.53 8.42
C TRP A 45 -1.52 6.69 7.95
N HIS A 46 -0.38 6.32 7.41
CA HIS A 46 0.52 7.21 6.70
C HIS A 46 1.09 6.44 5.50
N PHE A 47 1.03 7.03 4.31
CA PHE A 47 1.50 6.38 3.09
C PHE A 47 2.72 7.10 2.55
N ILE A 48 3.77 6.34 2.25
CA ILE A 48 4.98 6.85 1.62
C ILE A 48 5.05 6.30 0.20
N VAL A 49 5.02 7.18 -0.78
CA VAL A 49 5.11 6.81 -2.20
C VAL A 49 6.55 6.87 -2.65
N ILE A 50 7.06 5.76 -3.15
CA ILE A 50 8.42 5.63 -3.69
C ILE A 50 8.29 5.38 -5.19
N ALA A 51 8.54 6.42 -6.00
CA ALA A 51 8.35 6.36 -7.46
C ALA A 51 9.60 6.84 -8.23
N ASP A 52 10.10 8.03 -7.92
CA ASP A 52 11.11 8.72 -8.72
C ASP A 52 12.52 8.69 -8.09
N ASP A 53 12.64 8.37 -6.81
CA ASP A 53 13.92 8.29 -6.12
C ASP A 53 14.51 6.89 -6.27
N GLU A 54 15.38 6.72 -7.23
CA GLU A 54 16.01 5.42 -7.53
C GLU A 54 16.88 4.91 -6.37
N GLU A 55 17.54 5.79 -5.61
CA GLU A 55 18.35 5.37 -4.46
C GLU A 55 17.48 4.76 -3.37
N ILE A 56 16.42 5.45 -2.98
CA ILE A 56 15.47 4.95 -1.97
C ILE A 56 14.78 3.68 -2.47
N LYS A 57 14.36 3.67 -3.73
CA LYS A 57 13.71 2.52 -4.35
C LYS A 57 14.59 1.26 -4.31
N ASN A 58 15.87 1.40 -4.62
CA ASN A 58 16.82 0.30 -4.56
C ASN A 58 17.03 -0.21 -3.13
N LYS A 59 17.13 0.69 -2.16
CA LYS A 59 17.26 0.33 -0.73
C LYS A 59 16.00 -0.39 -0.22
N VAL A 60 14.82 0.08 -0.60
CA VAL A 60 13.56 -0.58 -0.25
C VAL A 60 13.47 -1.96 -0.91
N ALA A 61 13.93 -2.10 -2.16
CA ALA A 61 13.93 -3.38 -2.86
C ALA A 61 14.80 -4.44 -2.15
N GLU A 62 15.83 -4.04 -1.42
CA GLU A 62 16.66 -4.95 -0.63
C GLU A 62 15.92 -5.58 0.56
N THR A 63 14.82 -4.95 1.01
CA THR A 63 14.02 -5.47 2.13
C THR A 63 13.15 -6.66 1.74
N TYR A 64 12.94 -6.86 0.44
CA TYR A 64 12.19 -7.97 -0.14
C TYR A 64 12.87 -8.38 -1.46
N PRO A 65 13.88 -9.26 -1.42
CA PRO A 65 14.75 -9.52 -2.57
C PRO A 65 14.10 -10.44 -3.61
N ARG A 66 13.10 -9.94 -4.29
CA ARG A 66 12.42 -10.59 -5.41
C ARG A 66 12.55 -9.73 -6.66
N ASN A 67 12.90 -10.33 -7.79
CA ASN A 67 13.08 -9.60 -9.05
C ASN A 67 11.83 -8.83 -9.48
N TRP A 68 10.66 -9.45 -9.34
CA TRP A 68 9.41 -8.80 -9.73
C TRP A 68 9.12 -7.56 -8.86
N PHE A 69 9.46 -7.61 -7.57
CA PHE A 69 9.30 -6.46 -6.67
C PHE A 69 10.26 -5.33 -7.03
N ARG A 70 11.52 -5.66 -7.30
CA ARG A 70 12.54 -4.68 -7.71
C ARG A 70 12.13 -3.94 -8.99
N LYS A 71 11.39 -4.59 -9.88
CA LYS A 71 10.93 -4.01 -11.16
C LYS A 71 9.66 -3.18 -11.03
N ALA A 72 9.01 -3.15 -9.89
CA ALA A 72 7.82 -2.34 -9.72
C ALA A 72 8.14 -0.86 -9.91
N PRO A 73 7.41 -0.14 -10.79
CA PRO A 73 7.68 1.27 -11.02
C PRO A 73 7.34 2.15 -9.82
N VAL A 74 6.41 1.70 -8.97
CA VAL A 74 5.99 2.39 -7.75
C VAL A 74 5.88 1.40 -6.61
N VAL A 75 6.39 1.78 -5.45
CA VAL A 75 6.16 1.10 -4.19
C VAL A 75 5.49 2.08 -3.23
N ILE A 76 4.45 1.64 -2.55
CA ILE A 76 3.80 2.42 -1.52
C ILE A 76 3.98 1.70 -0.19
N ALA A 77 4.67 2.35 0.74
CA ALA A 77 4.78 1.86 2.11
C ALA A 77 3.56 2.32 2.91
N ALA A 78 2.77 1.36 3.35
CA ALA A 78 1.60 1.62 4.19
C ALA A 78 2.02 1.52 5.66
N CYS A 79 2.02 2.64 6.35
CA CYS A 79 2.47 2.76 7.73
C CYS A 79 1.28 3.00 8.66
N GLY A 80 1.31 2.40 9.85
CA GLY A 80 0.32 2.60 10.89
C GLY A 80 0.94 3.24 12.11
N ASP A 81 0.27 4.25 12.66
CA ASP A 81 0.66 4.90 13.90
C ASP A 81 -0.18 4.33 15.06
N HIS A 82 0.43 3.43 15.82
CA HIS A 82 -0.22 2.79 16.96
C HIS A 82 -0.59 3.76 18.10
N SER A 83 0.02 4.94 18.14
CA SER A 83 -0.34 5.97 19.12
C SER A 83 -1.66 6.67 18.80
N LEU A 84 -2.08 6.62 17.54
CA LEU A 84 -3.30 7.26 17.04
C LEU A 84 -4.45 6.27 16.84
N SER A 85 -4.18 4.98 16.83
CA SER A 85 -5.18 3.95 16.55
C SER A 85 -6.14 3.71 17.72
N TRP A 86 -7.32 3.20 17.38
CA TRP A 86 -8.30 2.81 18.38
C TRP A 86 -7.91 1.50 19.07
N LYS A 87 -8.10 1.46 20.39
CA LYS A 87 -7.94 0.26 21.22
C LYS A 87 -9.30 -0.17 21.76
N ARG A 88 -9.65 -1.42 21.50
CA ARG A 88 -10.84 -2.03 22.09
C ARG A 88 -10.69 -2.13 23.62
N ALA A 89 -11.79 -2.28 24.35
CA ALA A 89 -11.78 -2.31 25.82
C ALA A 89 -10.87 -3.41 26.41
N ASP A 90 -10.65 -4.51 25.66
CA ASP A 90 -9.74 -5.60 26.05
C ASP A 90 -8.26 -5.32 25.68
N GLY A 91 -7.96 -4.13 25.19
CA GLY A 91 -6.60 -3.73 24.77
C GLY A 91 -6.25 -4.06 23.32
N LYS A 92 -7.15 -4.69 22.55
CA LYS A 92 -6.88 -5.02 21.14
C LYS A 92 -6.68 -3.76 20.31
N ASP A 93 -5.48 -3.58 19.81
CA ASP A 93 -5.15 -2.50 18.87
C ASP A 93 -5.72 -2.81 17.48
N HIS A 94 -6.44 -1.87 16.90
CA HIS A 94 -7.04 -2.01 15.56
C HIS A 94 -6.25 -1.28 14.47
N CYS A 95 -5.04 -0.84 14.74
CA CYS A 95 -4.20 -0.17 13.75
C CYS A 95 -4.02 -1.01 12.48
N ASP A 96 -3.60 -2.25 12.62
CA ASP A 96 -3.37 -3.14 11.48
C ASP A 96 -4.66 -3.42 10.71
N VAL A 97 -5.79 -3.52 11.39
CA VAL A 97 -7.11 -3.69 10.76
C VAL A 97 -7.43 -2.47 9.89
N ASP A 98 -7.26 -1.26 10.42
CA ASP A 98 -7.53 -0.02 9.70
C ASP A 98 -6.62 0.14 8.47
N ILE A 99 -5.33 -0.16 8.63
CA ILE A 99 -4.37 -0.12 7.52
C ILE A 99 -4.75 -1.14 6.44
N ALA A 100 -5.14 -2.35 6.84
CA ALA A 100 -5.55 -3.40 5.90
C ALA A 100 -6.74 -2.98 5.05
N ILE A 101 -7.74 -2.34 5.67
CA ILE A 101 -8.92 -1.84 4.94
C ILE A 101 -8.52 -0.77 3.93
N ALA A 102 -7.67 0.19 4.33
CA ALA A 102 -7.20 1.24 3.44
C ALA A 102 -6.39 0.67 2.26
N VAL A 103 -5.51 -0.29 2.52
CA VAL A 103 -4.71 -0.95 1.47
C VAL A 103 -5.59 -1.74 0.51
N ASP A 104 -6.64 -2.40 1.00
CA ASP A 104 -7.58 -3.09 0.12
C ASP A 104 -8.29 -2.11 -0.82
N HIS A 105 -8.73 -0.96 -0.32
CA HIS A 105 -9.28 0.11 -1.16
C HIS A 105 -8.29 0.55 -2.25
N MET A 106 -7.01 0.66 -1.90
CA MET A 106 -5.96 1.00 -2.88
C MET A 106 -5.84 -0.03 -3.99
N THR A 107 -5.84 -1.32 -3.64
CA THR A 107 -5.71 -2.39 -4.64
C THR A 107 -6.90 -2.43 -5.59
N LEU A 108 -8.10 -2.18 -5.10
CA LEU A 108 -9.31 -2.13 -5.92
C LEU A 108 -9.31 -0.89 -6.84
N ALA A 109 -8.98 0.28 -6.31
CA ALA A 109 -8.85 1.50 -7.12
C ALA A 109 -7.78 1.34 -8.21
N ALA A 110 -6.63 0.76 -7.88
CA ALA A 110 -5.58 0.48 -8.85
C ALA A 110 -6.08 -0.44 -9.96
N ALA A 111 -6.80 -1.51 -9.62
CA ALA A 111 -7.37 -2.43 -10.61
C ALA A 111 -8.38 -1.74 -11.54
N GLU A 112 -9.20 -0.84 -11.01
CA GLU A 112 -10.13 -0.04 -11.80
C GLU A 112 -9.39 0.86 -12.80
N LEU A 113 -8.25 1.40 -12.40
CA LEU A 113 -7.40 2.26 -13.23
C LEU A 113 -6.51 1.48 -14.21
N GLY A 114 -6.63 0.16 -14.25
CA GLY A 114 -5.81 -0.69 -15.14
C GLY A 114 -4.41 -0.97 -14.61
N LEU A 115 -4.16 -0.76 -13.32
CA LEU A 115 -2.88 -1.03 -12.67
C LEU A 115 -2.92 -2.38 -11.95
N GLY A 116 -1.78 -3.07 -11.96
CA GLY A 116 -1.59 -4.28 -11.15
C GLY A 116 -0.93 -3.96 -9.82
N THR A 117 -1.32 -4.67 -8.78
CA THR A 117 -0.75 -4.52 -7.45
C THR A 117 -0.42 -5.88 -6.84
N CYS A 118 0.48 -5.88 -5.88
CA CYS A 118 0.69 -7.01 -4.98
C CYS A 118 0.96 -6.51 -3.57
N TRP A 119 0.21 -7.04 -2.62
CA TRP A 119 0.42 -6.78 -1.20
C TRP A 119 1.61 -7.58 -0.71
N VAL A 120 2.58 -6.93 -0.10
CA VAL A 120 3.79 -7.55 0.45
C VAL A 120 3.84 -7.33 1.96
N CYS A 121 3.93 -8.43 2.71
CA CYS A 121 4.10 -8.40 4.17
C CYS A 121 5.39 -9.09 4.63
N ALA A 122 5.91 -10.04 3.86
CA ALA A 122 7.09 -10.83 4.23
C ALA A 122 8.40 -10.11 3.90
N PHE A 123 8.51 -8.85 4.28
CA PHE A 123 9.71 -8.03 4.06
C PHE A 123 10.39 -7.72 5.39
N ASP A 124 11.65 -7.27 5.33
CA ASP A 124 12.38 -6.79 6.49
C ASP A 124 11.86 -5.40 6.90
N ALA A 125 10.88 -5.40 7.80
CA ALA A 125 10.20 -4.19 8.24
C ALA A 125 11.13 -3.24 9.00
N GLU A 126 12.05 -3.76 9.79
CA GLU A 126 13.01 -2.94 10.53
C GLU A 126 13.96 -2.20 9.60
N LYS A 127 14.50 -2.91 8.61
CA LYS A 127 15.36 -2.31 7.58
C LYS A 127 14.59 -1.28 6.75
N CYS A 128 13.36 -1.59 6.36
CA CYS A 128 12.50 -0.68 5.62
C CYS A 128 12.23 0.61 6.41
N HIS A 129 11.94 0.49 7.69
CA HIS A 129 11.75 1.63 8.58
C HIS A 129 12.99 2.54 8.61
N LYS A 130 14.18 1.96 8.73
CA LYS A 130 15.44 2.72 8.72
C LYS A 130 15.69 3.44 7.40
N VAL A 131 15.34 2.82 6.28
CA VAL A 131 15.52 3.41 4.95
C VAL A 131 14.58 4.59 4.73
N LEU A 132 13.34 4.50 5.20
CA LEU A 132 12.29 5.49 4.92
C LEU A 132 12.19 6.60 5.96
N ASN A 133 12.86 6.44 7.07
CA ASN A 133 12.78 7.40 8.17
C ASN A 133 13.73 8.59 7.98
#